data_f4286d75904402a5dd53905ca0675db5
#
_entry.id   f4286d75904402a5dd53905ca0675db5
#
_cell.length_a   1.000
_cell.length_b   1.000
_cell.length_c   1.000
_cell.angle_alpha   90.00
_cell.angle_beta   90.00
_cell.angle_gamma   90.00
#
_symmetry.space_group_name_H-M   'P 1'
#
loop_
_entity.id
_entity.type
_entity.pdbx_description
1 polymer ?
#
loop_
_entity_poly.entity_id
_entity_poly.type
_entity_poly.pdbx_seq_one_letter_code
_entity_poly.pdbx_strand_id
1 'polypeptide(L)'
;MVAKQALFLILTLCGLVYITFGTDVFDTSFTDLQYAALITMTKLYLGSAIYCFVVSEIAKNYSQVDKFWSLIPIAYVWYFAYASGFNDRLVFMAFLVTCWGVRLTYNFARRGGFSIYFWKGEEDYRWVEVKKAIPFLSSRFTWGLFNLFFICLYQMGLIFLFSLPILAAWQGSEPLGILDYLIGGFMFLLIVIQYISDQQQYDFQTEKYRRIDNKENLDGDYKRGFVTTGLWSFSRHPNFACEPVSYTHLTLPTKCSV
;
A
#
# COMPACT_ATOMS: atom_id res chain seq x y z
N MET A 1 15.08 10.70 19.80
CA MET A 1 14.91 9.36 19.19
C MET A 1 14.31 9.46 17.78
N VAL A 2 13.19 10.12 17.58
CA VAL A 2 12.50 10.28 16.29
C VAL A 2 13.37 10.90 15.19
N ALA A 3 14.14 11.96 15.48
CA ALA A 3 15.00 12.61 14.48
C ALA A 3 16.12 11.68 13.96
N LYS A 4 16.70 10.82 14.80
CA LYS A 4 17.70 9.83 14.37
C LYS A 4 17.09 8.75 13.49
N GLN A 5 15.87 8.31 13.80
CA GLN A 5 15.13 7.33 12.98
C GLN A 5 14.74 7.91 11.64
N ALA A 6 14.28 9.17 11.59
CA ALA A 6 13.96 9.87 10.36
C ALA A 6 15.21 10.07 9.47
N LEU A 7 16.33 10.48 10.06
CA LEU A 7 17.59 10.61 9.35
C LEU A 7 18.08 9.27 8.79
N PHE A 8 18.00 8.20 9.58
CA PHE A 8 18.36 6.86 9.13
C PHE A 8 17.49 6.42 7.94
N LEU A 9 16.17 6.64 8.02
CA LEU A 9 15.25 6.31 6.93
C LEU A 9 15.57 7.09 5.64
N ILE A 10 15.83 8.40 5.77
CA ILE A 10 16.21 9.24 4.62
C ILE A 10 17.51 8.76 4.00
N LEU A 11 18.53 8.48 4.80
CA LEU A 11 19.82 7.99 4.31
C LEU A 11 19.68 6.61 3.63
N THR A 12 18.83 5.73 4.18
CA THR A 12 18.55 4.42 3.58
C THR A 12 17.85 4.57 2.24
N LEU A 13 16.84 5.44 2.14
CA LEU A 13 16.14 5.71 0.89
C LEU A 13 17.07 6.35 -0.16
N CYS A 14 17.87 7.35 0.23
CA CYS A 14 18.86 7.94 -0.67
C CYS A 14 19.90 6.92 -1.13
N GLY A 15 20.36 6.05 -0.23
CA GLY A 15 21.29 4.97 -0.55
C GLY A 15 20.69 3.96 -1.54
N LEU A 16 19.43 3.56 -1.33
CA LEU A 16 18.72 2.67 -2.26
C LEU A 16 18.56 3.30 -3.64
N VAL A 17 18.15 4.58 -3.71
CA VAL A 17 18.03 5.31 -4.97
C VAL A 17 19.39 5.41 -5.67
N TYR A 18 20.45 5.73 -4.91
CA TYR A 18 21.82 5.80 -5.48
C TYR A 18 22.31 4.43 -5.99
N ILE A 19 22.09 3.34 -5.23
CA ILE A 19 22.44 1.99 -5.67
C ILE A 19 21.66 1.60 -6.93
N THR A 20 20.36 1.95 -6.99
CA THR A 20 19.50 1.57 -8.13
C THR A 20 19.83 2.33 -9.40
N PHE A 21 20.10 3.62 -9.33
CA PHE A 21 20.24 4.50 -10.51
C PHE A 21 21.64 5.09 -10.69
N GLY A 22 22.48 5.05 -9.67
CA GLY A 22 23.83 5.62 -9.67
C GLY A 22 24.95 4.60 -9.78
N THR A 23 24.62 3.30 -9.83
CA THR A 23 25.60 2.22 -9.98
C THR A 23 25.09 1.18 -10.99
N ASP A 24 26.01 0.40 -11.58
CA ASP A 24 25.69 -0.68 -12.52
C ASP A 24 25.24 -1.99 -11.84
N VAL A 25 24.88 -1.94 -10.55
CA VAL A 25 24.41 -3.12 -9.81
C VAL A 25 23.08 -3.64 -10.36
N PHE A 26 22.24 -2.72 -10.85
CA PHE A 26 21.01 -3.08 -11.55
C PHE A 26 21.11 -2.57 -12.99
N ASP A 27 20.79 -3.43 -13.95
CA ASP A 27 20.61 -2.98 -15.32
C ASP A 27 19.35 -2.11 -15.39
N THR A 28 19.56 -0.78 -15.49
CA THR A 28 18.51 0.23 -15.59
C THR A 28 18.39 0.79 -17.01
N SER A 29 18.92 0.07 -18.00
CA SER A 29 18.78 0.44 -19.40
C SER A 29 17.32 0.23 -19.85
N PHE A 30 16.51 1.26 -19.70
CA PHE A 30 15.13 1.27 -20.17
C PHE A 30 15.07 1.61 -21.65
N THR A 31 14.17 0.95 -22.37
CA THR A 31 13.80 1.37 -23.74
C THR A 31 13.05 2.70 -23.68
N ASP A 32 13.03 3.43 -24.81
CA ASP A 32 12.29 4.71 -24.90
C ASP A 32 10.83 4.57 -24.47
N LEU A 33 10.21 3.43 -24.79
CA LEU A 33 8.81 3.14 -24.41
C LEU A 33 8.66 2.96 -22.90
N GLN A 34 9.57 2.21 -22.26
CA GLN A 34 9.58 2.02 -20.82
C GLN A 34 9.82 3.35 -20.10
N TYR A 35 10.71 4.17 -20.63
CA TYR A 35 11.00 5.50 -20.08
C TYR A 35 9.80 6.44 -20.20
N ALA A 36 9.12 6.45 -21.35
CA ALA A 36 7.87 7.21 -21.54
C ALA A 36 6.76 6.75 -20.59
N ALA A 37 6.65 5.44 -20.37
CA ALA A 37 5.68 4.89 -19.42
C ALA A 37 6.02 5.29 -17.97
N LEU A 38 7.27 5.23 -17.57
CA LEU A 38 7.73 5.67 -16.25
C LEU A 38 7.44 7.16 -16.02
N ILE A 39 7.73 8.03 -17.00
CA ILE A 39 7.42 9.46 -16.94
C ILE A 39 5.90 9.66 -16.75
N THR A 40 5.08 8.94 -17.50
CA THR A 40 3.62 9.07 -17.40
C THR A 40 3.12 8.65 -16.01
N MET A 41 3.64 7.57 -15.46
CA MET A 41 3.28 7.13 -14.11
C MET A 41 3.81 8.07 -13.03
N THR A 42 4.98 8.67 -13.23
CA THR A 42 5.50 9.73 -12.35
C THR A 42 4.57 10.96 -12.34
N LYS A 43 4.03 11.35 -13.49
CA LYS A 43 3.02 12.43 -13.56
C LYS A 43 1.73 12.04 -12.82
N LEU A 44 1.28 10.79 -12.93
CA LEU A 44 0.11 10.31 -12.19
C LEU A 44 0.38 10.32 -10.68
N TYR A 45 1.56 9.87 -10.24
CA TYR A 45 1.99 9.97 -8.84
C TYR A 45 1.93 11.41 -8.32
N LEU A 46 2.59 12.35 -9.00
CA LEU A 46 2.61 13.75 -8.59
C LEU A 46 1.20 14.37 -8.61
N GLY A 47 0.41 14.11 -9.65
CA GLY A 47 -0.97 14.56 -9.75
C GLY A 47 -1.85 14.04 -8.61
N SER A 48 -1.70 12.76 -8.26
CA SER A 48 -2.43 12.14 -7.14
C SER A 48 -2.00 12.71 -5.78
N ALA A 49 -0.70 12.94 -5.57
CA ALA A 49 -0.19 13.57 -4.35
C ALA A 49 -0.69 15.01 -4.19
N ILE A 50 -0.68 15.81 -5.28
CA ILE A 50 -1.22 17.16 -5.28
C ILE A 50 -2.73 17.14 -5.02
N TYR A 51 -3.47 16.23 -5.65
CA TYR A 51 -4.90 16.04 -5.40
C TYR A 51 -5.17 15.74 -3.92
N CYS A 52 -4.47 14.77 -3.33
CA CYS A 52 -4.60 14.42 -1.92
C CYS A 52 -4.32 15.63 -1.01
N PHE A 53 -3.27 16.39 -1.32
CA PHE A 53 -2.93 17.59 -0.56
C PHE A 53 -4.04 18.66 -0.63
N VAL A 54 -4.45 19.04 -1.83
CA VAL A 54 -5.47 20.09 -2.03
C VAL A 54 -6.78 19.69 -1.37
N VAL A 55 -7.24 18.45 -1.60
CA VAL A 55 -8.51 17.96 -1.05
C VAL A 55 -8.44 17.86 0.48
N SER A 56 -7.33 17.39 1.04
CA SER A 56 -7.18 17.30 2.50
C SER A 56 -7.17 18.68 3.16
N GLU A 57 -6.57 19.70 2.54
CA GLU A 57 -6.58 21.07 3.05
C GLU A 57 -7.95 21.74 2.96
N ILE A 58 -8.74 21.44 1.92
CA ILE A 58 -10.11 21.97 1.76
C ILE A 58 -11.08 21.24 2.69
N ALA A 59 -11.07 19.91 2.66
CA ALA A 59 -12.01 19.08 3.42
C ALA A 59 -11.66 18.96 4.92
N LYS A 60 -10.43 19.35 5.32
CA LYS A 60 -9.86 19.12 6.66
C LYS A 60 -9.90 17.66 7.08
N ASN A 61 -9.73 16.77 6.12
CA ASN A 61 -9.63 15.32 6.30
C ASN A 61 -8.33 14.84 5.65
N TYR A 62 -7.36 14.44 6.46
CA TYR A 62 -6.00 14.12 6.04
C TYR A 62 -5.80 12.64 5.64
N SER A 63 -6.89 11.87 5.56
CA SER A 63 -6.88 10.47 5.11
C SER A 63 -7.21 10.28 3.62
N GLN A 64 -6.93 11.28 2.78
CA GLN A 64 -7.16 11.15 1.34
C GLN A 64 -6.21 10.12 0.70
N VAL A 65 -4.97 10.03 1.18
CA VAL A 65 -3.98 9.05 0.69
C VAL A 65 -4.45 7.62 0.97
N ASP A 66 -5.09 7.38 2.14
CA ASP A 66 -5.58 6.05 2.53
C ASP A 66 -6.59 5.48 1.52
N LYS A 67 -7.37 6.36 0.86
CA LYS A 67 -8.33 5.97 -0.20
C LYS A 67 -7.63 5.55 -1.50
N PHE A 68 -6.49 6.16 -1.80
CA PHE A 68 -5.69 5.83 -2.98
C PHE A 68 -4.74 4.67 -2.75
N TRP A 69 -4.47 4.30 -1.48
CA TRP A 69 -3.48 3.30 -1.12
C TRP A 69 -3.67 1.97 -1.86
N SER A 70 -4.91 1.55 -2.06
CA SER A 70 -5.26 0.29 -2.74
C SER A 70 -5.65 0.45 -4.21
N LEU A 71 -6.06 1.64 -4.64
CA LEU A 71 -6.57 1.88 -5.99
C LEU A 71 -5.46 2.27 -6.97
N ILE A 72 -4.55 3.16 -6.56
CA ILE A 72 -3.48 3.68 -7.41
C ILE A 72 -2.50 2.59 -7.88
N PRO A 73 -2.07 1.61 -7.06
CA PRO A 73 -1.24 0.52 -7.53
C PRO A 73 -1.86 -0.25 -8.70
N ILE A 74 -3.18 -0.47 -8.66
CA ILE A 74 -3.91 -1.13 -9.76
C ILE A 74 -3.77 -0.31 -11.04
N ALA A 75 -3.94 1.03 -10.96
CA ALA A 75 -3.78 1.89 -12.13
C ALA A 75 -2.35 1.85 -12.69
N TYR A 76 -1.32 1.86 -11.82
CA TYR A 76 0.07 1.76 -12.25
C TYR A 76 0.35 0.46 -13.01
N VAL A 77 0.00 -0.68 -12.42
CA VAL A 77 0.36 -1.97 -13.01
C VAL A 77 -0.40 -2.24 -14.31
N TRP A 78 -1.66 -1.83 -14.41
CA TRP A 78 -2.42 -1.96 -15.66
C TRP A 78 -1.95 -1.00 -16.74
N TYR A 79 -1.46 0.19 -16.38
CA TYR A 79 -0.87 1.08 -17.37
C TYR A 79 0.44 0.49 -17.93
N PHE A 80 1.31 -0.10 -17.10
CA PHE A 80 2.52 -0.77 -17.57
C PHE A 80 2.18 -1.99 -18.43
N ALA A 81 1.17 -2.78 -18.06
CA ALA A 81 0.69 -3.88 -18.87
C ALA A 81 0.17 -3.39 -20.25
N TYR A 82 -0.60 -2.32 -20.29
CA TYR A 82 -1.07 -1.70 -21.53
C TYR A 82 0.11 -1.19 -22.37
N ALA A 83 1.03 -0.43 -21.79
CA ALA A 83 2.18 0.14 -22.50
C ALA A 83 3.12 -0.93 -23.06
N SER A 84 3.18 -2.12 -22.45
CA SER A 84 3.94 -3.27 -22.93
C SER A 84 3.25 -4.06 -24.06
N GLY A 85 2.05 -3.64 -24.51
CA GLY A 85 1.23 -4.40 -25.43
C GLY A 85 0.59 -5.64 -24.81
N PHE A 86 0.27 -5.57 -23.51
CA PHE A 86 -0.29 -6.67 -22.70
C PHE A 86 0.64 -7.90 -22.63
N ASN A 87 1.92 -7.65 -22.35
CA ASN A 87 2.84 -8.74 -22.04
C ASN A 87 2.27 -9.65 -20.95
N ASP A 88 2.27 -10.98 -21.18
CA ASP A 88 1.61 -11.96 -20.32
C ASP A 88 2.07 -11.88 -18.85
N ARG A 89 3.36 -11.66 -18.61
CA ARG A 89 3.93 -11.53 -17.25
C ARG A 89 3.39 -10.29 -16.55
N LEU A 90 3.34 -9.14 -17.25
CA LEU A 90 2.80 -7.90 -16.70
C LEU A 90 1.30 -8.00 -16.44
N VAL A 91 0.55 -8.65 -17.31
CA VAL A 91 -0.89 -8.92 -17.12
C VAL A 91 -1.10 -9.81 -15.90
N PHE A 92 -0.30 -10.87 -15.74
CA PHE A 92 -0.38 -11.77 -14.60
C PHE A 92 -0.07 -11.03 -13.28
N MET A 93 0.98 -10.21 -13.25
CA MET A 93 1.29 -9.36 -12.10
C MET A 93 0.17 -8.35 -11.82
N ALA A 94 -0.38 -7.70 -12.85
CA ALA A 94 -1.47 -6.75 -12.70
C ALA A 94 -2.74 -7.41 -12.15
N PHE A 95 -3.03 -8.66 -12.54
CA PHE A 95 -4.12 -9.44 -11.97
C PHE A 95 -3.92 -9.69 -10.46
N LEU A 96 -2.74 -10.11 -10.03
CA LEU A 96 -2.44 -10.35 -8.61
C LEU A 96 -2.55 -9.06 -7.78
N VAL A 97 -2.00 -7.94 -8.28
CA VAL A 97 -2.13 -6.63 -7.63
C VAL A 97 -3.59 -6.17 -7.57
N THR A 98 -4.39 -6.49 -8.60
CA THR A 98 -5.83 -6.19 -8.61
C THR A 98 -6.55 -6.98 -7.51
N CYS A 99 -6.29 -8.29 -7.38
CA CYS A 99 -6.87 -9.11 -6.31
C CYS A 99 -6.53 -8.55 -4.92
N TRP A 100 -5.26 -8.19 -4.70
CA TRP A 100 -4.80 -7.56 -3.46
C TRP A 100 -5.49 -6.22 -3.21
N GLY A 101 -5.51 -5.33 -4.21
CA GLY A 101 -6.07 -4.00 -4.07
C GLY A 101 -7.59 -4.01 -3.88
N VAL A 102 -8.32 -4.91 -4.58
CA VAL A 102 -9.76 -5.09 -4.40
C VAL A 102 -10.08 -5.57 -2.99
N ARG A 103 -9.34 -6.56 -2.46
CA ARG A 103 -9.49 -7.03 -1.07
C ARG A 103 -9.30 -5.87 -0.09
N LEU A 104 -8.22 -5.10 -0.24
CA LEU A 104 -7.91 -3.99 0.65
C LEU A 104 -8.94 -2.87 0.56
N THR A 105 -9.37 -2.52 -0.66
CA THR A 105 -10.44 -1.53 -0.90
C THR A 105 -11.75 -1.97 -0.26
N TYR A 106 -12.13 -3.23 -0.41
CA TYR A 106 -13.32 -3.79 0.23
C TYR A 106 -13.25 -3.70 1.76
N ASN A 107 -12.10 -4.08 2.34
CA ASN A 107 -11.89 -4.01 3.78
C ASN A 107 -11.94 -2.58 4.32
N PHE A 108 -11.42 -1.61 3.57
CA PHE A 108 -11.48 -0.19 3.93
C PHE A 108 -12.89 0.39 3.75
N ALA A 109 -13.58 0.03 2.66
CA ALA A 109 -14.93 0.51 2.36
C ALA A 109 -15.96 0.10 3.44
N ARG A 110 -15.94 -1.17 3.86
CA ARG A 110 -16.90 -1.69 4.87
C ARG A 110 -16.71 -1.09 6.26
N ARG A 111 -15.56 -0.44 6.53
CA ARG A 111 -15.27 0.31 7.75
C ARG A 111 -15.66 1.79 7.68
N GLY A 112 -16.31 2.22 6.59
CA GLY A 112 -16.69 3.63 6.42
C GLY A 112 -15.60 4.53 5.84
N GLY A 113 -14.49 3.96 5.33
CA GLY A 113 -13.38 4.72 4.75
C GLY A 113 -13.77 5.50 3.50
N PHE A 114 -14.78 5.01 2.75
CA PHE A 114 -15.37 5.72 1.63
C PHE A 114 -16.73 6.31 1.98
N SER A 115 -17.03 7.47 1.42
CA SER A 115 -18.32 8.15 1.49
C SER A 115 -18.82 8.43 0.07
N ILE A 116 -20.12 8.66 -0.10
CA ILE A 116 -20.71 9.15 -1.38
C ILE A 116 -19.98 10.40 -1.85
N TYR A 117 -19.61 11.28 -0.94
CA TYR A 117 -18.70 12.39 -1.22
C TYR A 117 -17.26 11.91 -1.00
N PHE A 118 -16.52 11.66 -2.08
CA PHE A 118 -15.19 11.04 -2.03
C PHE A 118 -14.19 11.77 -1.09
N TRP A 119 -14.31 13.07 -0.93
CA TRP A 119 -13.48 13.87 0.00
C TRP A 119 -13.89 13.75 1.47
N LYS A 120 -15.05 13.14 1.78
CA LYS A 120 -15.50 12.81 3.13
C LYS A 120 -15.16 11.34 3.44
N GLY A 121 -15.39 10.92 4.64
CA GLY A 121 -15.12 9.59 5.14
C GLY A 121 -14.48 9.67 6.52
N GLU A 122 -14.28 8.53 7.13
CA GLU A 122 -13.60 8.44 8.42
C GLU A 122 -12.15 8.88 8.29
N GLU A 123 -11.70 9.76 9.20
CA GLU A 123 -10.30 10.19 9.28
C GLU A 123 -9.54 9.25 10.20
N ASP A 124 -8.32 8.89 9.82
CA ASP A 124 -7.44 8.08 10.64
C ASP A 124 -7.08 8.83 11.94
N TYR A 125 -7.41 8.23 13.07
CA TYR A 125 -7.16 8.77 14.39
C TYR A 125 -5.68 9.11 14.65
N ARG A 126 -4.75 8.48 13.94
CA ARG A 126 -3.31 8.73 14.06
C ARG A 126 -2.95 10.18 13.81
N TRP A 127 -3.62 10.87 12.91
CA TRP A 127 -3.33 12.27 12.60
C TRP A 127 -3.63 13.20 13.77
N VAL A 128 -4.71 12.91 14.51
CA VAL A 128 -5.05 13.65 15.73
C VAL A 128 -4.00 13.42 16.82
N GLU A 129 -3.57 12.18 17.01
CA GLU A 129 -2.55 11.82 18.01
C GLU A 129 -1.17 12.38 17.66
N VAL A 130 -0.77 12.36 16.38
CA VAL A 130 0.50 12.97 15.91
C VAL A 130 0.50 14.48 16.19
N LYS A 131 -0.61 15.17 15.94
CA LYS A 131 -0.74 16.61 16.24
C LYS A 131 -0.57 16.92 17.73
N LYS A 132 -1.15 16.08 18.60
CA LYS A 132 -1.02 16.21 20.05
C LYS A 132 0.40 15.91 20.53
N ALA A 133 1.03 14.87 19.98
CA ALA A 133 2.33 14.39 20.40
C ALA A 133 3.49 15.31 19.99
N ILE A 134 3.32 16.08 18.90
CA ILE A 134 4.38 16.94 18.34
C ILE A 134 3.89 18.40 18.34
N PRO A 135 4.23 19.20 19.39
CA PRO A 135 3.76 20.60 19.50
C PRO A 135 4.14 21.48 18.30
N PHE A 136 5.26 21.21 17.64
CA PHE A 136 5.69 21.90 16.42
C PHE A 136 4.65 21.79 15.27
N LEU A 137 3.89 20.70 15.21
CA LEU A 137 2.84 20.49 14.20
C LEU A 137 1.49 21.12 14.55
N SER A 138 1.39 21.85 15.66
CA SER A 138 0.16 22.52 16.09
C SER A 138 -0.20 23.71 15.21
N SER A 139 0.80 24.38 14.59
CA SER A 139 0.53 25.50 13.70
C SER A 139 -0.03 25.04 12.35
N ARG A 140 -0.92 25.84 11.75
CA ARG A 140 -1.50 25.54 10.44
C ARG A 140 -0.44 25.41 9.34
N PHE A 141 0.60 26.21 9.40
CA PHE A 141 1.67 26.23 8.41
C PHE A 141 2.53 24.96 8.50
N THR A 142 3.01 24.62 9.71
CA THR A 142 3.85 23.41 9.89
C THR A 142 3.07 22.11 9.64
N TRP A 143 1.78 22.10 9.97
CA TRP A 143 0.91 20.98 9.62
C TRP A 143 0.71 20.85 8.11
N GLY A 144 0.51 21.96 7.39
CA GLY A 144 0.42 21.97 5.93
C GLY A 144 1.68 21.43 5.26
N LEU A 145 2.86 21.80 5.75
CA LEU A 145 4.13 21.24 5.26
C LEU A 145 4.24 19.74 5.57
N PHE A 146 3.88 19.33 6.78
CA PHE A 146 3.86 17.91 7.15
C PHE A 146 2.87 17.10 6.27
N ASN A 147 1.68 17.64 6.04
CA ASN A 147 0.69 17.06 5.15
C ASN A 147 1.24 16.91 3.72
N LEU A 148 1.83 17.97 3.16
CA LEU A 148 2.38 17.94 1.80
C LEU A 148 3.52 16.91 1.67
N PHE A 149 4.54 17.03 2.54
CA PHE A 149 5.76 16.24 2.35
C PHE A 149 5.66 14.83 2.91
N PHE A 150 5.04 14.65 4.08
CA PHE A 150 4.99 13.35 4.73
C PHE A 150 3.72 12.56 4.41
N ILE A 151 2.53 13.19 4.48
CA ILE A 151 1.29 12.47 4.21
C ILE A 151 1.12 12.26 2.71
N CYS A 152 1.22 13.32 1.90
CA CYS A 152 0.89 13.21 0.47
C CYS A 152 2.08 12.74 -0.37
N LEU A 153 3.19 13.48 -0.42
CA LEU A 153 4.30 13.14 -1.32
C LEU A 153 5.01 11.84 -0.90
N TYR A 154 5.39 11.70 0.37
CA TYR A 154 6.14 10.53 0.81
C TYR A 154 5.32 9.24 0.73
N GLN A 155 4.07 9.23 1.22
CA GLN A 155 3.27 8.00 1.19
C GLN A 155 2.86 7.63 -0.23
N MET A 156 2.44 8.59 -1.07
CA MET A 156 2.18 8.31 -2.49
C MET A 156 3.45 7.90 -3.24
N GLY A 157 4.62 8.43 -2.84
CA GLY A 157 5.91 8.00 -3.36
C GLY A 157 6.24 6.56 -3.00
N LEU A 158 5.97 6.12 -1.77
CA LEU A 158 6.12 4.72 -1.37
C LEU A 158 5.22 3.80 -2.22
N ILE A 159 3.95 4.20 -2.42
CA ILE A 159 3.01 3.46 -3.27
C ILE A 159 3.56 3.33 -4.70
N PHE A 160 4.10 4.40 -5.25
CA PHE A 160 4.71 4.39 -6.56
C PHE A 160 5.93 3.46 -6.61
N LEU A 161 6.86 3.59 -5.64
CA LEU A 161 8.09 2.79 -5.58
C LEU A 161 7.83 1.29 -5.49
N PHE A 162 6.87 0.84 -4.67
CA PHE A 162 6.58 -0.59 -4.59
C PHE A 162 5.85 -1.14 -5.83
N SER A 163 5.34 -0.27 -6.69
CA SER A 163 4.76 -0.65 -7.99
C SER A 163 5.81 -0.78 -9.11
N LEU A 164 7.02 -0.22 -8.94
CA LEU A 164 8.07 -0.23 -9.96
C LEU A 164 8.66 -1.60 -10.32
N PRO A 165 8.63 -2.65 -9.47
CA PRO A 165 9.13 -3.97 -9.87
C PRO A 165 8.51 -4.51 -11.17
N ILE A 166 7.29 -4.09 -11.52
CA ILE A 166 6.67 -4.46 -12.79
C ILE A 166 7.44 -3.91 -14.00
N LEU A 167 8.10 -2.76 -13.85
CA LEU A 167 8.93 -2.19 -14.91
C LEU A 167 10.18 -3.04 -15.14
N ALA A 168 10.78 -3.57 -14.07
CA ALA A 168 11.88 -4.51 -14.18
C ALA A 168 11.42 -5.85 -14.81
N ALA A 169 10.23 -6.33 -14.47
CA ALA A 169 9.65 -7.52 -15.08
C ALA A 169 9.38 -7.34 -16.58
N TRP A 170 9.14 -6.12 -17.04
CA TRP A 170 8.95 -5.79 -18.46
C TRP A 170 10.21 -5.99 -19.31
N GLN A 171 11.41 -5.97 -18.70
CA GLN A 171 12.68 -6.22 -19.42
C GLN A 171 12.87 -7.71 -19.75
N GLY A 172 12.15 -8.61 -19.08
CA GLY A 172 12.24 -10.04 -19.34
C GLY A 172 11.56 -10.42 -20.65
N SER A 173 12.31 -11.11 -21.55
CA SER A 173 11.83 -11.61 -22.85
C SER A 173 11.26 -13.03 -22.79
N GLU A 174 11.55 -13.76 -21.72
CA GLU A 174 11.15 -15.15 -21.57
C GLU A 174 9.65 -15.28 -21.29
N PRO A 175 8.96 -16.29 -21.86
CA PRO A 175 7.56 -16.57 -21.55
C PRO A 175 7.37 -16.95 -20.08
N LEU A 176 6.11 -16.94 -19.61
CA LEU A 176 5.77 -17.40 -18.26
C LEU A 176 6.21 -18.84 -18.06
N GLY A 177 7.02 -19.09 -17.03
CA GLY A 177 7.49 -20.40 -16.64
C GLY A 177 6.76 -20.95 -15.41
N ILE A 178 7.08 -22.19 -15.05
CA ILE A 178 6.49 -22.85 -13.87
C ILE A 178 6.75 -22.06 -12.58
N LEU A 179 7.89 -21.40 -12.48
CA LEU A 179 8.27 -20.59 -11.33
C LEU A 179 7.35 -19.36 -11.18
N ASP A 180 6.99 -18.71 -12.27
CA ASP A 180 6.05 -17.58 -12.27
C ASP A 180 4.69 -18.01 -11.70
N TYR A 181 4.19 -19.19 -12.12
CA TYR A 181 2.92 -19.74 -11.62
C TYR A 181 3.00 -20.17 -10.16
N LEU A 182 4.11 -20.76 -9.71
CA LEU A 182 4.31 -21.15 -8.31
C LEU A 182 4.36 -19.91 -7.39
N ILE A 183 5.12 -18.90 -7.77
CA ILE A 183 5.22 -17.64 -7.01
C ILE A 183 3.88 -16.91 -7.02
N GLY A 184 3.25 -16.78 -8.17
CA GLY A 184 1.94 -16.13 -8.29
C GLY A 184 0.85 -16.86 -7.52
N GLY A 185 0.85 -18.21 -7.56
CA GLY A 185 -0.06 -19.04 -6.77
C GLY A 185 0.15 -18.87 -5.26
N PHE A 186 1.41 -18.79 -4.81
CA PHE A 186 1.74 -18.50 -3.43
C PHE A 186 1.29 -17.10 -3.01
N MET A 187 1.51 -16.08 -3.84
CA MET A 187 1.00 -14.72 -3.60
C MET A 187 -0.52 -14.70 -3.51
N PHE A 188 -1.21 -15.38 -4.41
CA PHE A 188 -2.67 -15.48 -4.37
C PHE A 188 -3.16 -16.15 -3.07
N LEU A 189 -2.47 -17.22 -2.62
CA LEU A 189 -2.76 -17.85 -1.33
C LEU A 189 -2.60 -16.86 -0.16
N LEU A 190 -1.55 -16.04 -0.17
CA LEU A 190 -1.35 -15.01 0.85
C LEU A 190 -2.48 -13.98 0.84
N ILE A 191 -2.98 -13.58 -0.33
CA ILE A 191 -4.13 -12.67 -0.46
C ILE A 191 -5.39 -13.31 0.15
N VAL A 192 -5.60 -14.60 -0.08
CA VAL A 192 -6.73 -15.34 0.52
C VAL A 192 -6.60 -15.40 2.05
N ILE A 193 -5.41 -15.67 2.59
CA ILE A 193 -5.15 -15.67 4.03
C ILE A 193 -5.42 -14.29 4.63
N GLN A 194 -4.98 -13.22 3.95
CA GLN A 194 -5.27 -11.84 4.36
C GLN A 194 -6.78 -11.58 4.39
N TYR A 195 -7.52 -12.00 3.37
CA TYR A 195 -8.97 -11.83 3.32
C TYR A 195 -9.67 -12.53 4.48
N ILE A 196 -9.30 -13.79 4.77
CA ILE A 196 -9.86 -14.57 5.89
C ILE A 196 -9.53 -13.89 7.23
N SER A 197 -8.29 -13.42 7.40
CA SER A 197 -7.87 -12.71 8.61
C SER A 197 -8.64 -11.41 8.82
N ASP A 198 -8.81 -10.62 7.76
CA ASP A 198 -9.59 -9.38 7.79
C ASP A 198 -11.06 -9.65 8.10
N GLN A 199 -11.64 -10.77 7.59
CA GLN A 199 -13.01 -11.17 7.88
C GLN A 199 -13.17 -11.55 9.35
N GLN A 200 -12.28 -12.37 9.90
CA GLN A 200 -12.30 -12.74 11.32
C GLN A 200 -12.23 -11.51 12.24
N GLN A 201 -11.36 -10.55 11.90
CA GLN A 201 -11.26 -9.30 12.67
C GLN A 201 -12.51 -8.44 12.55
N TYR A 202 -13.08 -8.35 11.36
CA TYR A 202 -14.30 -7.57 11.13
C TYR A 202 -15.48 -8.15 11.90
N ASP A 203 -15.69 -9.46 11.85
CA ASP A 203 -16.78 -10.15 12.55
C ASP A 203 -16.64 -9.97 14.07
N PHE A 204 -15.40 -10.12 14.58
CA PHE A 204 -15.10 -9.89 15.99
C PHE A 204 -15.43 -8.45 16.43
N GLN A 205 -15.00 -7.45 15.68
CA GLN A 205 -15.24 -6.04 16.03
C GLN A 205 -16.74 -5.71 15.94
N THR A 206 -17.41 -6.17 14.89
CA THR A 206 -18.86 -5.97 14.72
C THR A 206 -19.65 -6.53 15.89
N GLU A 207 -19.36 -7.77 16.28
CA GLU A 207 -20.03 -8.41 17.42
C GLU A 207 -19.66 -7.74 18.74
N LYS A 208 -18.41 -7.34 18.94
CA LYS A 208 -17.96 -6.60 20.12
C LYS A 208 -18.74 -5.29 20.31
N TYR A 209 -18.86 -4.48 19.24
CA TYR A 209 -19.57 -3.22 19.32
C TYR A 209 -21.08 -3.43 19.48
N ARG A 210 -21.67 -4.44 18.83
CA ARG A 210 -23.08 -4.83 19.04
C ARG A 210 -23.36 -5.13 20.53
N ARG A 211 -22.47 -5.89 21.19
CA ARG A 211 -22.60 -6.21 22.62
C ARG A 211 -22.48 -4.97 23.51
N ILE A 212 -21.54 -4.08 23.18
CA ILE A 212 -21.37 -2.81 23.91
C ILE A 212 -22.64 -1.95 23.82
N ASP A 213 -23.20 -1.79 22.62
CA ASP A 213 -24.37 -0.97 22.35
C ASP A 213 -25.62 -1.53 23.09
N ASN A 214 -25.72 -2.86 23.13
CA ASN A 214 -26.80 -3.55 23.87
C ASN A 214 -26.55 -3.64 25.39
N LYS A 215 -25.41 -3.11 25.90
CA LYS A 215 -24.99 -3.22 27.30
C LYS A 215 -24.88 -4.66 27.79
N GLU A 216 -24.55 -5.58 26.90
CA GLU A 216 -24.33 -6.99 27.25
C GLU A 216 -22.98 -7.16 27.99
N ASN A 217 -22.85 -8.17 28.83
CA ASN A 217 -21.60 -8.49 29.48
C ASN A 217 -20.56 -8.97 28.42
N LEU A 218 -19.39 -8.37 28.47
CA LEU A 218 -18.25 -8.81 27.64
C LEU A 218 -17.49 -9.93 28.36
N ASP A 219 -17.34 -11.06 27.71
CA ASP A 219 -16.61 -12.24 28.16
C ASP A 219 -15.47 -12.62 27.19
N GLY A 220 -14.58 -13.50 27.61
CA GLY A 220 -13.52 -14.04 26.78
C GLY A 220 -12.72 -13.00 26.01
N ASP A 221 -12.63 -13.16 24.70
CA ASP A 221 -11.90 -12.26 23.80
C ASP A 221 -12.52 -10.87 23.72
N TYR A 222 -13.86 -10.77 23.83
CA TYR A 222 -14.54 -9.47 23.82
C TYR A 222 -14.16 -8.62 25.03
N LYS A 223 -13.97 -9.23 26.20
CA LYS A 223 -13.47 -8.55 27.40
C LYS A 223 -12.01 -8.17 27.28
N ARG A 224 -11.18 -9.03 26.65
CA ARG A 224 -9.76 -8.73 26.36
C ARG A 224 -9.60 -7.63 25.32
N GLY A 225 -10.58 -7.47 24.42
CA GLY A 225 -10.59 -6.44 23.39
C GLY A 225 -9.97 -6.84 22.06
N PHE A 226 -9.44 -8.08 21.93
CA PHE A 226 -8.79 -8.59 20.72
C PHE A 226 -9.10 -10.07 20.50
N VAL A 227 -9.14 -10.50 19.22
CA VAL A 227 -9.40 -11.87 18.81
C VAL A 227 -8.17 -12.76 19.03
N THR A 228 -8.40 -13.98 19.58
CA THR A 228 -7.33 -14.99 19.80
C THR A 228 -7.65 -16.32 19.14
N THR A 229 -8.66 -16.39 18.29
CA THR A 229 -9.10 -17.61 17.60
C THR A 229 -8.80 -17.57 16.10
N GLY A 230 -8.91 -18.71 15.43
CA GLY A 230 -8.64 -18.81 14.00
C GLY A 230 -7.19 -18.45 13.63
N LEU A 231 -6.99 -17.68 12.59
CA LEU A 231 -5.65 -17.23 12.15
C LEU A 231 -4.96 -16.32 13.19
N TRP A 232 -5.72 -15.63 14.02
CA TRP A 232 -5.23 -14.77 15.10
C TRP A 232 -4.66 -15.55 16.30
N SER A 233 -4.84 -16.86 16.35
CA SER A 233 -4.14 -17.72 17.32
C SER A 233 -2.67 -17.95 16.98
N PHE A 234 -2.30 -17.84 15.70
CA PHE A 234 -0.94 -18.05 15.22
C PHE A 234 -0.09 -16.78 15.20
N SER A 235 -0.73 -15.62 15.00
CA SER A 235 -0.05 -14.34 14.93
C SER A 235 -0.95 -13.23 15.47
N ARG A 236 -0.34 -12.18 16.06
CA ARG A 236 -1.07 -10.98 16.49
C ARG A 236 -1.65 -10.18 15.32
N HIS A 237 -1.05 -10.29 14.15
CA HIS A 237 -1.44 -9.57 12.94
C HIS A 237 -1.25 -10.46 11.71
N PRO A 238 -2.05 -11.52 11.53
CA PRO A 238 -1.87 -12.48 10.45
C PRO A 238 -2.07 -11.84 9.06
N ASN A 239 -2.97 -10.87 8.94
CA ASN A 239 -3.17 -10.08 7.74
C ASN A 239 -1.91 -9.25 7.39
N PHE A 240 -1.32 -8.58 8.37
CA PHE A 240 -0.10 -7.79 8.16
C PHE A 240 1.13 -8.66 7.91
N ALA A 241 1.22 -9.84 8.53
CA ALA A 241 2.36 -10.74 8.31
C ALA A 241 2.49 -11.22 6.85
N CYS A 242 1.38 -11.30 6.11
CA CYS A 242 1.37 -11.67 4.70
C CYS A 242 1.75 -10.51 3.76
N GLU A 243 1.61 -9.24 4.17
CA GLU A 243 1.89 -8.08 3.32
C GLU A 243 3.37 -8.00 2.87
N PRO A 244 4.38 -7.99 3.79
CA PRO A 244 5.78 -7.92 3.38
C PRO A 244 6.20 -9.10 2.50
N VAL A 245 5.65 -10.29 2.77
CA VAL A 245 5.94 -11.49 1.98
C VAL A 245 5.42 -11.33 0.56
N SER A 246 4.21 -10.79 0.38
CA SER A 246 3.65 -10.49 -0.95
C SER A 246 4.50 -9.48 -1.72
N TYR A 247 5.00 -8.43 -1.06
CA TYR A 247 5.82 -7.40 -1.72
C TYR A 247 7.19 -7.93 -2.15
N THR A 248 7.84 -8.77 -1.35
CA THR A 248 9.15 -9.33 -1.67
C THR A 248 9.09 -10.30 -2.86
N HIS A 249 7.99 -11.02 -3.04
CA HIS A 249 7.83 -11.98 -4.13
C HIS A 249 7.49 -11.33 -5.49
N LEU A 250 6.96 -10.11 -5.52
CA LEU A 250 6.80 -9.35 -6.76
C LEU A 250 8.13 -9.03 -7.46
N THR A 251 9.24 -9.06 -6.71
CA THR A 251 10.58 -8.72 -7.23
C THR A 251 11.43 -9.94 -7.63
N LEU A 252 11.02 -11.16 -7.28
CA LEU A 252 11.82 -12.38 -7.50
C LEU A 252 11.89 -12.91 -8.94
N PRO A 253 10.89 -12.76 -9.83
CA PRO A 253 10.95 -13.33 -11.18
C PRO A 253 11.99 -12.70 -12.11
N THR A 254 12.60 -11.57 -11.74
CA THR A 254 13.44 -10.78 -12.63
C THR A 254 14.93 -11.20 -12.65
N LYS A 255 15.34 -12.20 -11.87
CA LYS A 255 16.76 -12.59 -11.73
C LYS A 255 17.10 -14.06 -12.01
N CYS A 256 16.28 -14.78 -12.75
CA CYS A 256 16.64 -16.13 -13.19
C CYS A 256 16.94 -16.15 -14.70
N SER A 257 17.93 -15.35 -15.12
CA SER A 257 18.62 -15.55 -16.38
C SER A 257 20.11 -15.31 -16.15
N VAL A 258 20.81 -16.35 -15.76
CA VAL A 258 22.25 -16.53 -16.02
C VAL A 258 22.37 -17.71 -16.93
#